data_b2300879865d9e2046a8978267354edf
#
_entry.id   b2300879865d9e2046a8978267354edf
#
_cell.length_a   1.000
_cell.length_b   1.000
_cell.length_c   1.000
_cell.angle_alpha   90.00
_cell.angle_beta   90.00
_cell.angle_gamma   90.00
#
_symmetry.space_group_name_H-M   'P 1'
#
loop_
_entity.id
_entity.type
_entity.pdbx_description
1 polymer ?
#
loop_
_entity_poly.entity_id
_entity_poly.type
_entity_poly.pdbx_seq_one_letter_code
_entity_poly.pdbx_strand_id
1 'polypeptide(L)'
;MTAIATVTDLFVYPLKSARGIACPRLRLGATGFEADRQWMLVNAHGVFLSQRTHPQLACIVPEFDADELVLHAPGLPPLRLPCRCSGERLAVRVHQDHCVGLDEGAEAAEWASRAAGEAVRLVRVPAHSERRANPAFAGTTAAPMSFADGFPVLVCNRASLEDLNTHLPESIPMDRFRPNVVLEGLPAWAEDHIDTLTFGEVTLRLVKPCTRCTIPSIDQHTGQPSIDPAPVLRQFRFDKQLRGVTFGENAVIVTGTTREIERGVACHVDFEPTQTRTS
;
A
#
# COMPACT_ATOMS: atom_id res chain seq x y z
N MET A 1 -25.37 7.04 8.38
CA MET A 1 -26.04 5.98 7.59
C MET A 1 -25.14 4.77 7.61
N THR A 2 -25.69 3.57 7.61
CA THR A 2 -24.94 2.33 7.56
C THR A 2 -25.27 1.59 6.26
N ALA A 3 -24.25 0.94 5.69
CA ALA A 3 -24.39 0.06 4.53
C ALA A 3 -23.60 -1.24 4.78
N ILE A 4 -23.72 -2.17 3.86
CA ILE A 4 -22.91 -3.39 3.85
C ILE A 4 -22.15 -3.43 2.53
N ALA A 5 -20.86 -3.66 2.62
CA ALA A 5 -19.98 -3.93 1.49
C ALA A 5 -19.36 -5.31 1.63
N THR A 6 -18.74 -5.81 0.57
CA THR A 6 -18.03 -7.10 0.57
C THR A 6 -16.57 -6.87 0.20
N VAL A 7 -15.66 -7.57 0.86
CA VAL A 7 -14.24 -7.59 0.48
C VAL A 7 -14.06 -8.50 -0.74
N THR A 8 -13.71 -7.94 -1.89
CA THR A 8 -13.48 -8.73 -3.11
C THR A 8 -12.06 -9.18 -3.28
N ASP A 9 -11.11 -8.32 -2.90
CA ASP A 9 -9.71 -8.63 -3.04
C ASP A 9 -8.92 -8.10 -1.84
N LEU A 10 -7.88 -8.85 -1.49
CA LEU A 10 -6.90 -8.49 -0.47
C LEU A 10 -5.51 -8.60 -1.07
N PHE A 11 -4.68 -7.59 -0.83
CA PHE A 11 -3.30 -7.56 -1.32
C PHE A 11 -2.32 -7.18 -0.22
N VAL A 12 -1.15 -7.81 -0.26
CA VAL A 12 0.02 -7.42 0.54
C VAL A 12 1.18 -7.13 -0.41
N TYR A 13 2.02 -6.18 -0.04
CA TYR A 13 3.18 -5.74 -0.83
C TYR A 13 4.44 -5.86 0.01
N PRO A 14 5.04 -7.06 0.16
CA PRO A 14 6.14 -7.28 1.10
C PRO A 14 7.31 -6.33 0.88
N LEU A 15 7.74 -6.20 -0.37
CA LEU A 15 8.78 -5.25 -0.77
C LEU A 15 8.15 -3.96 -1.32
N LYS A 16 8.50 -2.82 -0.72
CA LYS A 16 8.09 -1.49 -1.21
C LYS A 16 8.44 -1.34 -2.69
N SER A 17 7.48 -0.91 -3.50
CA SER A 17 7.59 -0.73 -4.96
C SER A 17 7.68 -2.03 -5.79
N ALA A 18 7.73 -3.21 -5.20
CA ALA A 18 7.59 -4.47 -5.92
C ALA A 18 6.11 -4.81 -6.19
N ARG A 19 5.85 -5.88 -6.93
CA ARG A 19 4.50 -6.39 -7.19
C ARG A 19 3.80 -6.80 -5.91
N GLY A 20 2.47 -6.75 -5.89
CA GLY A 20 1.64 -7.24 -4.79
C GLY A 20 1.36 -8.74 -4.90
N ILE A 21 1.04 -9.34 -3.77
CA ILE A 21 0.53 -10.70 -3.64
C ILE A 21 -0.97 -10.61 -3.33
N ALA A 22 -1.79 -11.26 -4.15
CA ALA A 22 -3.21 -11.44 -3.85
C ALA A 22 -3.37 -12.55 -2.79
N CYS A 23 -4.12 -12.28 -1.75
CA CYS A 23 -4.27 -13.19 -0.62
C CYS A 23 -5.74 -13.54 -0.38
N PRO A 24 -6.08 -14.78 0.01
CA PRO A 24 -7.43 -15.14 0.40
C PRO A 24 -7.81 -14.56 1.78
N ARG A 25 -6.82 -14.30 2.63
CA ARG A 25 -6.93 -13.67 3.95
C ARG A 25 -5.67 -12.90 4.29
N LEU A 26 -5.80 -11.89 5.11
CA LEU A 26 -4.69 -11.10 5.64
C LEU A 26 -4.86 -10.88 7.12
N ARG A 27 -3.80 -11.12 7.88
CA ARG A 27 -3.74 -10.85 9.32
C ARG A 27 -3.27 -9.42 9.56
N LEU A 28 -3.92 -8.74 10.50
CA LEU A 28 -3.52 -7.40 10.93
C LEU A 28 -2.41 -7.50 11.99
N GLY A 29 -1.31 -6.80 11.72
CA GLY A 29 -0.26 -6.51 12.67
C GLY A 29 -0.40 -5.10 13.25
N ALA A 30 0.57 -4.70 14.05
CA ALA A 30 0.59 -3.35 14.64
C ALA A 30 0.81 -2.24 13.61
N THR A 31 1.50 -2.52 12.51
CA THR A 31 1.93 -1.54 11.49
C THR A 31 1.15 -1.63 10.17
N GLY A 32 0.01 -2.30 10.15
CA GLY A 32 -0.76 -2.64 8.95
C GLY A 32 -0.94 -4.14 8.83
N PHE A 33 -1.24 -4.64 7.65
CA PHE A 33 -1.24 -6.08 7.42
C PHE A 33 0.16 -6.67 7.59
N GLU A 34 0.23 -7.87 8.17
CA GLU A 34 1.50 -8.58 8.34
C GLU A 34 2.21 -8.72 6.99
N ALA A 35 3.52 -8.54 7.02
CA ALA A 35 4.42 -8.50 5.86
C ALA A 35 4.21 -7.31 4.89
N ASP A 36 3.24 -6.42 5.08
CA ASP A 36 3.01 -5.31 4.16
C ASP A 36 4.11 -4.25 4.30
N ARG A 37 4.82 -3.96 3.19
CA ARG A 37 5.94 -3.00 3.07
C ARG A 37 7.00 -3.19 4.19
N GLN A 38 7.26 -4.44 4.56
CA GLN A 38 8.28 -4.78 5.56
C GLN A 38 9.70 -4.63 5.01
N TRP A 39 9.88 -4.71 3.69
CA TRP A 39 11.16 -4.57 3.02
C TRP A 39 11.19 -3.39 2.08
N MET A 40 12.38 -2.85 1.88
CA MET A 40 12.60 -1.66 1.04
C MET A 40 14.01 -1.65 0.46
N LEU A 41 14.16 -1.22 -0.79
CA LEU A 41 15.46 -0.93 -1.38
C LEU A 41 15.87 0.52 -1.07
N VAL A 42 17.11 0.70 -0.69
CA VAL A 42 17.70 2.03 -0.43
C VAL A 42 19.01 2.20 -1.20
N ASN A 43 19.27 3.40 -1.68
CA ASN A 43 20.53 3.76 -2.31
C ASN A 43 21.64 4.01 -1.26
N ALA A 44 22.85 4.37 -1.72
CA ALA A 44 24.00 4.63 -0.86
C ALA A 44 23.78 5.76 0.18
N HIS A 45 22.76 6.61 -0.01
CA HIS A 45 22.38 7.68 0.92
C HIS A 45 21.23 7.28 1.85
N GLY A 46 20.86 6.00 1.89
CA GLY A 46 19.75 5.48 2.68
C GLY A 46 18.37 5.92 2.18
N VAL A 47 18.25 6.50 0.99
CA VAL A 47 16.98 6.95 0.41
C VAL A 47 16.32 5.80 -0.32
N PHE A 48 15.03 5.61 -0.08
CA PHE A 48 14.26 4.53 -0.72
C PHE A 48 14.13 4.69 -2.24
N LEU A 49 14.15 3.56 -2.95
CA LEU A 49 13.82 3.48 -4.35
C LEU A 49 12.31 3.29 -4.55
N SER A 50 11.80 3.79 -5.66
CA SER A 50 10.40 3.63 -6.01
C SER A 50 10.19 3.42 -7.51
N GLN A 51 9.05 2.87 -7.90
CA GLN A 51 8.66 2.74 -9.32
C GLN A 51 8.67 4.08 -10.08
N ARG A 52 8.60 5.24 -9.39
CA ARG A 52 8.69 6.56 -10.03
C ARG A 52 10.02 6.79 -10.74
N THR A 53 11.09 6.25 -10.20
CA THR A 53 12.45 6.36 -10.73
C THR A 53 12.99 5.04 -11.27
N HIS A 54 12.47 3.92 -10.77
CA HIS A 54 12.87 2.56 -11.09
C HIS A 54 11.64 1.71 -11.39
N PRO A 55 10.98 1.92 -12.54
CA PRO A 55 9.72 1.23 -12.87
C PRO A 55 9.89 -0.29 -12.97
N GLN A 56 11.09 -0.78 -13.30
CA GLN A 56 11.43 -2.21 -13.33
C GLN A 56 11.23 -2.91 -11.97
N LEU A 57 11.16 -2.19 -10.84
CA LEU A 57 10.84 -2.78 -9.54
C LEU A 57 9.46 -3.43 -9.51
N ALA A 58 8.53 -3.00 -10.39
CA ALA A 58 7.23 -3.66 -10.58
C ALA A 58 7.37 -5.13 -11.04
N CYS A 59 8.49 -5.46 -11.70
CA CYS A 59 8.77 -6.82 -12.16
C CYS A 59 9.36 -7.73 -11.07
N ILE A 60 9.68 -7.21 -9.89
CA ILE A 60 10.05 -8.03 -8.75
C ILE A 60 8.76 -8.66 -8.19
N VAL A 61 8.70 -9.99 -8.20
CA VAL A 61 7.55 -10.77 -7.74
C VAL A 61 7.88 -11.41 -6.40
N PRO A 62 7.30 -10.92 -5.30
CA PRO A 62 7.44 -11.57 -4.00
C PRO A 62 6.51 -12.78 -3.89
N GLU A 63 6.96 -13.79 -3.14
CA GLU A 63 6.21 -14.99 -2.79
C GLU A 63 6.59 -15.39 -1.35
N PHE A 64 5.67 -15.97 -0.58
CA PHE A 64 5.97 -16.61 0.70
C PHE A 64 6.08 -18.11 0.52
N ASP A 65 7.19 -18.67 0.97
CA ASP A 65 7.46 -20.12 1.02
C ASP A 65 7.86 -20.48 2.46
N ALA A 66 6.92 -21.08 3.18
CA ALA A 66 7.02 -21.32 4.62
C ALA A 66 7.38 -20.03 5.40
N ASP A 67 8.52 -20.00 6.08
CA ASP A 67 8.99 -18.87 6.89
C ASP A 67 9.97 -17.96 6.10
N GLU A 68 9.94 -18.00 4.78
CA GLU A 68 10.81 -17.19 3.93
C GLU A 68 10.00 -16.28 2.98
N LEU A 69 10.53 -15.09 2.73
CA LEU A 69 10.16 -14.27 1.59
C LEU A 69 11.08 -14.63 0.42
N VAL A 70 10.51 -15.07 -0.68
CA VAL A 70 11.22 -15.35 -1.93
C VAL A 70 10.96 -14.23 -2.91
N LEU A 71 12.02 -13.63 -3.45
CA LEU A 71 11.92 -12.57 -4.44
C LEU A 71 12.39 -13.11 -5.80
N HIS A 72 11.55 -12.99 -6.81
CA HIS A 72 11.86 -13.32 -8.20
C HIS A 72 12.00 -12.02 -9.01
N ALA A 73 13.01 -11.97 -9.89
CA ALA A 73 13.16 -10.88 -10.85
C ALA A 73 13.65 -11.44 -12.20
N PRO A 74 13.30 -10.79 -13.32
CA PRO A 74 13.71 -11.25 -14.64
C PRO A 74 15.22 -11.44 -14.77
N GLY A 75 15.65 -12.62 -15.23
CA GLY A 75 17.06 -12.94 -15.46
C GLY A 75 17.91 -13.16 -14.20
N LEU A 76 17.31 -13.22 -13.02
CA LEU A 76 18.01 -13.46 -11.76
C LEU A 76 17.54 -14.76 -11.10
N PRO A 77 18.43 -15.49 -10.38
CA PRO A 77 18.00 -16.57 -9.52
C PRO A 77 17.11 -16.02 -8.39
N PRO A 78 16.19 -16.81 -7.82
CA PRO A 78 15.39 -16.37 -6.68
C PRO A 78 16.27 -15.99 -5.48
N LEU A 79 15.94 -14.89 -4.81
CA LEU A 79 16.52 -14.52 -3.53
C LEU A 79 15.60 -15.00 -2.41
N ARG A 80 16.13 -15.75 -1.45
CA ARG A 80 15.41 -16.24 -0.28
C ARG A 80 15.84 -15.47 0.97
N LEU A 81 14.87 -14.94 1.69
CA LEU A 81 15.07 -14.13 2.89
C LEU A 81 14.29 -14.76 4.04
N PRO A 82 14.92 -15.14 5.14
CA PRO A 82 14.19 -15.63 6.31
C PRO A 82 13.29 -14.53 6.87
N CYS A 83 12.08 -14.86 7.31
CA CYS A 83 11.16 -13.89 7.89
C CYS A 83 11.64 -13.31 9.24
N ARG A 84 12.70 -13.86 9.82
CA ARG A 84 13.39 -13.33 11.01
C ARG A 84 14.80 -12.90 10.63
N CYS A 85 15.17 -11.67 10.96
CA CYS A 85 16.49 -11.11 10.66
C CYS A 85 17.05 -10.37 11.87
N SER A 86 18.38 -10.43 12.02
CA SER A 86 19.18 -9.71 13.01
C SER A 86 20.25 -8.84 12.33
N GLY A 87 19.91 -8.22 11.19
CA GLY A 87 20.85 -7.43 10.39
C GLY A 87 21.32 -6.15 11.08
N GLU A 88 22.38 -5.56 10.55
CA GLU A 88 22.92 -4.28 11.00
C GLU A 88 21.87 -3.16 10.85
N ARG A 89 21.84 -2.24 11.79
CA ARG A 89 20.94 -1.08 11.77
C ARG A 89 21.50 -0.01 10.84
N LEU A 90 20.73 0.35 9.82
CA LEU A 90 21.04 1.42 8.88
C LEU A 90 20.06 2.59 9.06
N ALA A 91 20.57 3.81 9.04
CA ALA A 91 19.75 5.02 8.91
C ALA A 91 19.18 5.08 7.50
N VAL A 92 17.84 5.12 7.38
CA VAL A 92 17.14 5.16 6.09
C VAL A 92 16.10 6.26 6.08
N ARG A 93 15.65 6.63 4.87
CA ARG A 93 14.66 7.70 4.69
C ARG A 93 13.54 7.25 3.76
N VAL A 94 12.30 7.42 4.23
CA VAL A 94 11.06 7.24 3.46
C VAL A 94 10.36 8.59 3.36
N HIS A 95 10.38 9.22 2.20
CA HIS A 95 9.92 10.60 2.00
C HIS A 95 10.63 11.58 2.95
N GLN A 96 9.91 12.18 3.88
CA GLN A 96 10.46 13.10 4.89
C GLN A 96 10.84 12.39 6.20
N ASP A 97 10.45 11.12 6.37
CA ASP A 97 10.68 10.37 7.60
C ASP A 97 12.06 9.75 7.62
N HIS A 98 12.84 10.10 8.62
CA HIS A 98 14.07 9.40 8.98
C HIS A 98 13.74 8.24 9.91
N CYS A 99 14.20 7.04 9.57
CA CYS A 99 13.94 5.83 10.34
C CYS A 99 15.12 4.86 10.26
N VAL A 100 14.92 3.69 10.85
CA VAL A 100 15.93 2.62 10.85
C VAL A 100 15.44 1.46 9.99
N GLY A 101 16.32 0.91 9.16
CA GLY A 101 16.19 -0.38 8.51
C GLY A 101 17.21 -1.37 9.06
N LEU A 102 16.90 -2.65 9.03
CA LEU A 102 17.84 -3.75 9.26
C LEU A 102 18.33 -4.26 7.91
N ASP A 103 19.63 -4.28 7.72
CA ASP A 103 20.26 -4.72 6.47
C ASP A 103 20.12 -6.24 6.29
N GLU A 104 19.68 -6.67 5.13
CA GLU A 104 19.55 -8.10 4.78
C GLU A 104 20.88 -8.74 4.33
N GLY A 105 21.98 -7.98 4.32
CA GLY A 105 23.32 -8.47 4.05
C GLY A 105 23.79 -8.35 2.61
N ALA A 106 25.00 -8.84 2.35
CA ALA A 106 25.70 -8.63 1.07
C ALA A 106 25.05 -9.36 -0.11
N GLU A 107 24.60 -10.59 0.08
CA GLU A 107 23.92 -11.37 -0.97
C GLU A 107 22.63 -10.71 -1.43
N ALA A 108 21.82 -10.26 -0.47
CA ALA A 108 20.59 -9.52 -0.75
C ALA A 108 20.88 -8.18 -1.45
N ALA A 109 21.94 -7.49 -1.06
CA ALA A 109 22.36 -6.23 -1.70
C ALA A 109 22.83 -6.45 -3.14
N GLU A 110 23.60 -7.50 -3.41
CA GLU A 110 24.04 -7.85 -4.77
C GLU A 110 22.85 -8.18 -5.67
N TRP A 111 21.96 -9.04 -5.21
CA TRP A 111 20.76 -9.42 -5.95
C TRP A 111 19.87 -8.19 -6.24
N ALA A 112 19.62 -7.38 -5.20
CA ALA A 112 18.80 -6.19 -5.30
C ALA A 112 19.40 -5.13 -6.24
N SER A 113 20.74 -4.98 -6.22
CA SER A 113 21.44 -4.06 -7.12
C SER A 113 21.31 -4.46 -8.58
N ARG A 114 21.37 -5.77 -8.86
CA ARG A 114 21.13 -6.29 -10.21
C ARG A 114 19.68 -6.08 -10.66
N ALA A 115 18.72 -6.30 -9.76
CA ALA A 115 17.29 -6.09 -10.05
C ALA A 115 16.94 -4.61 -10.24
N ALA A 116 17.57 -3.71 -9.48
CA ALA A 116 17.35 -2.27 -9.56
C ALA A 116 18.13 -1.59 -10.69
N GLY A 117 19.26 -2.18 -11.13
CA GLY A 117 20.17 -1.58 -12.11
C GLY A 117 21.12 -0.54 -11.53
N GLU A 118 21.19 -0.41 -10.22
CA GLU A 118 22.15 0.46 -9.51
C GLU A 118 22.50 -0.14 -8.14
N ALA A 119 23.59 0.35 -7.53
CA ALA A 119 24.02 -0.11 -6.21
C ALA A 119 23.02 0.27 -5.12
N VAL A 120 22.42 -0.74 -4.46
CA VAL A 120 21.44 -0.58 -3.40
C VAL A 120 21.67 -1.56 -2.26
N ARG A 121 21.01 -1.28 -1.14
CA ARG A 121 20.84 -2.24 -0.04
C ARG A 121 19.38 -2.63 0.08
N LEU A 122 19.13 -3.88 0.45
CA LEU A 122 17.82 -4.35 0.85
C LEU A 122 17.72 -4.28 2.38
N VAL A 123 16.73 -3.57 2.88
CA VAL A 123 16.53 -3.38 4.32
C VAL A 123 15.14 -3.81 4.75
N ARG A 124 15.01 -4.23 6.01
CA ARG A 124 13.77 -4.63 6.65
C ARG A 124 13.40 -3.68 7.80
N VAL A 125 12.11 -3.55 8.07
CA VAL A 125 11.59 -2.84 9.25
C VAL A 125 12.03 -3.55 10.53
N PRO A 126 12.57 -2.86 11.54
CA PRO A 126 12.80 -3.42 12.86
C PRO A 126 11.49 -3.88 13.52
N ALA A 127 11.56 -4.83 14.46
CA ALA A 127 10.39 -5.33 15.17
C ALA A 127 9.53 -4.22 15.85
N HIS A 128 10.16 -3.12 16.21
CA HIS A 128 9.51 -1.92 16.73
C HIS A 128 9.77 -0.76 15.77
N SER A 129 8.83 -0.50 14.87
CA SER A 129 8.90 0.67 13.99
C SER A 129 8.49 1.93 14.76
N GLU A 130 9.30 2.98 14.63
CA GLU A 130 9.01 4.30 15.21
C GLU A 130 8.18 5.18 14.26
N ARG A 131 8.05 4.77 12.98
CA ARG A 131 7.25 5.52 12.00
C ARG A 131 5.78 5.47 12.36
N ARG A 132 5.12 6.63 12.24
CA ARG A 132 3.68 6.79 12.50
C ARG A 132 3.03 7.58 11.38
N ALA A 133 1.76 7.28 11.11
CA ALA A 133 0.95 8.10 10.21
C ALA A 133 0.81 9.53 10.78
N ASN A 134 0.62 10.49 9.87
CA ASN A 134 0.48 11.89 10.26
C ASN A 134 -0.70 12.08 11.24
N PRO A 135 -0.46 12.56 12.46
CA PRO A 135 -1.49 12.71 13.49
C PRO A 135 -2.59 13.72 13.12
N ALA A 136 -2.32 14.65 12.19
CA ALA A 136 -3.35 15.57 11.69
C ALA A 136 -4.53 14.84 11.01
N PHE A 137 -4.29 13.62 10.50
CA PHE A 137 -5.31 12.76 9.91
C PHE A 137 -5.64 11.56 10.80
N ALA A 138 -4.65 10.91 11.38
CA ALA A 138 -4.86 9.76 12.28
C ALA A 138 -5.56 10.15 13.59
N GLY A 139 -5.53 11.42 13.97
CA GLY A 139 -6.10 11.90 15.22
C GLY A 139 -5.38 11.31 16.42
N THR A 140 -6.14 10.84 17.41
CA THR A 140 -5.62 10.22 18.63
C THR A 140 -5.25 8.73 18.44
N THR A 141 -5.56 8.13 17.28
CA THR A 141 -5.24 6.74 17.00
C THR A 141 -3.74 6.60 16.80
N ALA A 142 -3.10 5.79 17.64
CA ALA A 142 -1.72 5.38 17.37
C ALA A 142 -1.71 4.57 16.06
N ALA A 143 -1.05 5.07 15.04
CA ALA A 143 -1.00 4.44 13.72
C ALA A 143 0.47 4.20 13.32
N PRO A 144 1.16 3.23 13.94
CA PRO A 144 2.51 2.87 13.53
C PRO A 144 2.48 2.29 12.11
N MET A 145 3.59 2.45 11.39
CA MET A 145 3.71 2.00 10.00
C MET A 145 5.01 1.26 9.77
N SER A 146 4.99 0.36 8.80
CA SER A 146 6.18 -0.19 8.15
C SER A 146 6.78 0.83 7.15
N PHE A 147 7.34 0.41 6.05
CA PHE A 147 7.81 1.32 4.97
C PHE A 147 6.68 1.80 4.03
N ALA A 148 5.41 1.71 4.45
CA ALA A 148 4.30 2.30 3.73
C ALA A 148 4.49 3.82 3.52
N ASP A 149 3.83 4.42 2.51
CA ASP A 149 4.08 5.83 2.16
C ASP A 149 3.57 6.80 3.23
N GLY A 150 2.36 6.63 3.73
CA GLY A 150 1.79 7.56 4.70
C GLY A 150 0.80 6.96 5.70
N PHE A 151 0.25 5.79 5.39
CA PHE A 151 -0.74 5.12 6.24
C PHE A 151 -0.60 3.60 6.15
N PRO A 152 -1.03 2.86 7.20
CA PRO A 152 -0.85 1.42 7.27
C PRO A 152 -1.73 0.61 6.30
N VAL A 153 -2.86 1.15 5.87
CA VAL A 153 -3.82 0.46 4.99
C VAL A 153 -4.33 1.41 3.91
N LEU A 154 -4.51 0.90 2.70
CA LEU A 154 -5.20 1.57 1.60
C LEU A 154 -6.43 0.75 1.22
N VAL A 155 -7.60 1.41 1.20
CA VAL A 155 -8.88 0.85 0.78
C VAL A 155 -9.29 1.46 -0.54
N CYS A 156 -9.75 0.64 -1.49
CA CYS A 156 -10.32 1.08 -2.75
C CYS A 156 -11.69 0.42 -2.97
N ASN A 157 -12.52 1.05 -3.78
CA ASN A 157 -13.82 0.54 -4.18
C ASN A 157 -13.79 0.12 -5.65
N ARG A 158 -14.30 -1.08 -5.95
CA ARG A 158 -14.36 -1.63 -7.31
C ARG A 158 -15.16 -0.73 -8.25
N ALA A 159 -16.33 -0.26 -7.79
CA ALA A 159 -17.18 0.62 -8.59
C ALA A 159 -16.48 1.94 -8.95
N SER A 160 -15.59 2.46 -8.10
CA SER A 160 -14.80 3.66 -8.40
C SER A 160 -13.78 3.41 -9.52
N LEU A 161 -13.19 2.22 -9.58
CA LEU A 161 -12.32 1.83 -10.69
C LEU A 161 -13.13 1.63 -11.98
N GLU A 162 -14.28 1.01 -11.89
CA GLU A 162 -15.18 0.80 -13.03
C GLU A 162 -15.60 2.15 -13.63
N ASP A 163 -16.02 3.11 -12.80
CA ASP A 163 -16.34 4.46 -13.24
C ASP A 163 -15.13 5.16 -13.88
N LEU A 164 -13.96 5.14 -13.22
CA LEU A 164 -12.74 5.69 -13.81
C LEU A 164 -12.45 5.08 -15.19
N ASN A 165 -12.58 3.78 -15.34
CA ASN A 165 -12.31 3.05 -16.57
C ASN A 165 -13.26 3.45 -17.72
N THR A 166 -14.47 3.93 -17.42
CA THR A 166 -15.36 4.48 -18.47
C THR A 166 -14.81 5.76 -19.11
N HIS A 167 -13.92 6.45 -18.44
CA HIS A 167 -13.31 7.71 -18.89
C HIS A 167 -11.92 7.53 -19.50
N LEU A 168 -11.34 6.33 -19.42
CA LEU A 168 -10.02 6.01 -19.97
C LEU A 168 -10.13 5.41 -21.38
N PRO A 169 -9.11 5.60 -22.26
CA PRO A 169 -9.08 4.98 -23.58
C PRO A 169 -9.03 3.45 -23.53
N GLU A 170 -8.43 2.89 -22.49
CA GLU A 170 -8.37 1.46 -22.20
C GLU A 170 -8.46 1.27 -20.69
N SER A 171 -9.11 0.18 -20.26
CA SER A 171 -9.26 -0.12 -18.84
C SER A 171 -7.93 -0.48 -18.19
N ILE A 172 -7.73 0.01 -16.98
CA ILE A 172 -6.58 -0.33 -16.13
C ILE A 172 -7.03 -1.20 -14.96
N PRO A 173 -6.19 -2.12 -14.48
CA PRO A 173 -6.52 -2.97 -13.33
C PRO A 173 -6.32 -2.24 -11.99
N MET A 174 -6.93 -2.79 -10.94
CA MET A 174 -6.89 -2.24 -9.58
C MET A 174 -5.47 -2.21 -8.97
N ASP A 175 -4.60 -3.13 -9.38
CA ASP A 175 -3.22 -3.24 -8.89
C ASP A 175 -2.35 -2.00 -9.17
N ARG A 176 -2.75 -1.16 -10.16
CA ARG A 176 -2.13 0.14 -10.43
C ARG A 176 -2.19 1.08 -9.22
N PHE A 177 -3.25 0.97 -8.43
CA PHE A 177 -3.46 1.79 -7.24
C PHE A 177 -2.89 1.15 -5.97
N ARG A 178 -2.52 -0.13 -6.03
CA ARG A 178 -1.82 -0.87 -4.96
C ARG A 178 -2.59 -0.87 -3.63
N PRO A 179 -3.92 -1.16 -3.63
CA PRO A 179 -4.70 -1.23 -2.41
C PRO A 179 -4.35 -2.45 -1.56
N ASN A 180 -4.65 -2.40 -0.26
CA ASN A 180 -4.65 -3.58 0.60
C ASN A 180 -6.02 -4.26 0.60
N VAL A 181 -7.10 -3.48 0.60
CA VAL A 181 -8.48 -3.96 0.63
C VAL A 181 -9.25 -3.37 -0.54
N VAL A 182 -9.95 -4.20 -1.29
CA VAL A 182 -10.88 -3.78 -2.34
C VAL A 182 -12.28 -4.16 -1.91
N LEU A 183 -13.20 -3.19 -1.95
CA LEU A 183 -14.60 -3.35 -1.61
C LEU A 183 -15.47 -3.40 -2.87
N GLU A 184 -16.61 -4.07 -2.77
CA GLU A 184 -17.71 -3.97 -3.71
C GLU A 184 -19.05 -3.82 -2.97
N GLY A 185 -20.13 -3.52 -3.72
CA GLY A 185 -21.48 -3.32 -3.16
C GLY A 185 -21.75 -1.88 -2.75
N LEU A 186 -20.84 -0.97 -2.99
CA LEU A 186 -20.99 0.47 -2.76
C LEU A 186 -21.06 1.22 -4.10
N PRO A 187 -21.77 2.36 -4.18
CA PRO A 187 -21.66 3.26 -5.34
C PRO A 187 -20.23 3.72 -5.58
N ALA A 188 -19.91 4.10 -6.81
CA ALA A 188 -18.62 4.70 -7.15
C ALA A 188 -18.34 5.92 -6.27
N TRP A 189 -17.10 6.00 -5.77
CA TRP A 189 -16.58 7.09 -4.93
C TRP A 189 -17.23 7.19 -3.54
N ALA A 190 -18.04 6.19 -3.14
CA ALA A 190 -18.63 6.17 -1.80
C ALA A 190 -17.57 6.03 -0.70
N GLU A 191 -16.40 5.46 -1.01
CA GLU A 191 -15.28 5.34 -0.08
C GLU A 191 -14.81 6.68 0.49
N ASP A 192 -15.01 7.78 -0.22
CA ASP A 192 -14.63 9.14 0.22
C ASP A 192 -15.43 9.64 1.44
N HIS A 193 -16.54 9.00 1.73
CA HIS A 193 -17.48 9.41 2.78
C HIS A 193 -17.59 8.37 3.91
N ILE A 194 -16.77 7.34 3.85
CA ILE A 194 -16.74 6.31 4.90
C ILE A 194 -15.91 6.83 6.08
N ASP A 195 -16.49 6.77 7.28
CA ASP A 195 -15.77 6.95 8.53
C ASP A 195 -15.11 5.64 8.96
N THR A 196 -15.90 4.56 9.10
CA THR A 196 -15.38 3.27 9.56
C THR A 196 -15.87 2.07 8.74
N LEU A 197 -14.99 1.07 8.66
CA LEU A 197 -15.26 -0.27 8.14
C LEU A 197 -15.08 -1.27 9.27
N THR A 198 -16.12 -2.09 9.54
CA THR A 198 -16.06 -3.10 10.58
C THR A 198 -16.23 -4.50 10.00
N PHE A 199 -15.24 -5.36 10.21
CA PHE A 199 -15.14 -6.74 9.78
C PHE A 199 -15.09 -7.63 11.04
N GLY A 200 -16.26 -7.96 11.62
CA GLY A 200 -16.31 -8.66 12.90
C GLY A 200 -15.61 -7.88 14.02
N GLU A 201 -14.46 -8.37 14.50
CA GLU A 201 -13.67 -7.72 15.57
C GLU A 201 -12.66 -6.66 15.05
N VAL A 202 -12.51 -6.53 13.72
CA VAL A 202 -11.61 -5.56 13.10
C VAL A 202 -12.37 -4.30 12.74
N THR A 203 -11.84 -3.14 13.15
CA THR A 203 -12.33 -1.84 12.72
C THR A 203 -11.20 -1.02 12.11
N LEU A 204 -11.40 -0.59 10.87
CA LEU A 204 -10.55 0.37 10.17
C LEU A 204 -11.28 1.71 10.13
N ARG A 205 -10.58 2.81 10.39
CA ARG A 205 -11.09 4.16 10.14
C ARG A 205 -10.41 4.75 8.92
N LEU A 206 -11.21 5.21 7.97
CA LEU A 206 -10.73 5.94 6.80
C LEU A 206 -10.46 7.38 7.22
N VAL A 207 -9.31 7.90 6.88
CA VAL A 207 -8.83 9.14 7.50
C VAL A 207 -8.37 10.18 6.50
N LYS A 208 -8.09 9.76 5.25
CA LYS A 208 -7.54 10.69 4.26
C LYS A 208 -7.63 10.12 2.85
N PRO A 209 -8.16 10.88 1.87
CA PRO A 209 -8.05 10.51 0.46
C PRO A 209 -6.60 10.23 0.05
N CYS A 210 -6.40 9.16 -0.70
CA CYS A 210 -5.07 8.78 -1.16
C CYS A 210 -4.69 9.59 -2.41
N THR A 211 -3.82 10.59 -2.23
CA THR A 211 -3.25 11.33 -3.36
C THR A 211 -2.34 10.45 -4.20
N ARG A 212 -2.53 10.50 -5.51
CA ARG A 212 -1.83 9.62 -6.45
C ARG A 212 -0.61 10.31 -7.06
N CYS A 213 0.49 9.57 -7.10
CA CYS A 213 1.69 9.92 -7.86
C CYS A 213 1.64 9.28 -9.26
N THR A 214 2.77 9.21 -9.96
CA THR A 214 2.87 8.63 -11.31
C THR A 214 2.90 7.09 -11.34
N ILE A 215 2.94 6.40 -10.20
CA ILE A 215 2.97 4.91 -10.17
C ILE A 215 1.78 4.27 -10.90
N PRO A 216 0.54 4.79 -10.84
CA PRO A 216 -0.57 4.22 -11.59
C PRO A 216 -0.41 4.20 -13.11
N SER A 217 0.51 5.01 -13.68
CA SER A 217 0.83 4.98 -15.11
C SER A 217 1.79 3.85 -15.51
N ILE A 218 2.28 3.05 -14.55
CA ILE A 218 3.24 1.97 -14.78
C ILE A 218 2.50 0.64 -14.77
N ASP A 219 2.68 -0.15 -15.81
CA ASP A 219 2.18 -1.53 -15.85
C ASP A 219 2.89 -2.39 -14.81
N GLN A 220 2.12 -2.97 -13.89
CA GLN A 220 2.67 -3.71 -12.75
C GLN A 220 3.23 -5.10 -13.14
N HIS A 221 2.98 -5.56 -14.38
CA HIS A 221 3.51 -6.82 -14.89
C HIS A 221 4.78 -6.66 -15.70
N THR A 222 4.89 -5.55 -16.42
CA THR A 222 5.98 -5.29 -17.36
C THR A 222 6.97 -4.23 -16.87
N GLY A 223 6.57 -3.41 -15.89
CA GLY A 223 7.35 -2.24 -15.46
C GLY A 223 7.42 -1.13 -16.52
N GLN A 224 6.62 -1.23 -17.60
CA GLN A 224 6.64 -0.24 -18.67
C GLN A 224 5.61 0.87 -18.43
N PRO A 225 5.84 2.07 -18.96
CA PRO A 225 4.82 3.10 -19.04
C PRO A 225 3.58 2.61 -19.78
N SER A 226 2.41 2.97 -19.30
CA SER A 226 1.10 2.57 -19.81
C SER A 226 0.11 3.73 -19.66
N ILE A 227 -1.20 3.46 -19.74
CA ILE A 227 -2.25 4.46 -19.53
C ILE A 227 -2.03 5.20 -18.21
N ASP A 228 -1.96 6.53 -18.26
CA ASP A 228 -1.89 7.39 -17.08
C ASP A 228 -3.29 7.86 -16.71
N PRO A 229 -3.84 7.44 -15.57
CA PRO A 229 -5.16 7.88 -15.11
C PRO A 229 -5.17 9.31 -14.55
N ALA A 230 -4.00 9.91 -14.25
CA ALA A 230 -3.94 11.20 -13.58
C ALA A 230 -4.58 12.36 -14.37
N PRO A 231 -4.43 12.49 -15.69
CA PRO A 231 -5.13 13.53 -16.45
C PRO A 231 -6.66 13.42 -16.39
N VAL A 232 -7.19 12.21 -16.39
CA VAL A 232 -8.64 11.96 -16.27
C VAL A 232 -9.10 12.23 -14.84
N LEU A 233 -8.43 11.68 -13.85
CA LEU A 233 -8.73 11.97 -12.42
C LEU A 233 -8.69 13.47 -12.11
N ARG A 234 -7.81 14.22 -12.76
CA ARG A 234 -7.71 15.68 -12.55
C ARG A 234 -8.99 16.43 -12.91
N GLN A 235 -9.82 15.91 -13.78
CA GLN A 235 -11.05 16.57 -14.22
C GLN A 235 -12.13 16.55 -13.14
N PHE A 236 -12.17 15.50 -12.29
CA PHE A 236 -13.23 15.35 -11.29
C PHE A 236 -12.75 14.87 -9.91
N ARG A 237 -11.47 14.50 -9.75
CA ARG A 237 -10.88 13.99 -8.50
C ARG A 237 -9.70 14.82 -8.00
N PHE A 238 -9.59 16.09 -8.40
CA PHE A 238 -8.54 16.96 -7.89
C PHE A 238 -8.95 17.57 -6.55
N ASP A 239 -8.26 17.16 -5.49
CA ASP A 239 -8.40 17.74 -4.16
C ASP A 239 -7.52 18.98 -4.03
N LYS A 240 -8.15 20.15 -3.76
CA LYS A 240 -7.46 21.44 -3.64
C LYS A 240 -6.65 21.54 -2.35
N GLN A 241 -7.10 20.91 -1.25
CA GLN A 241 -6.41 20.97 0.04
C GLN A 241 -5.19 20.06 0.02
N LEU A 242 -5.32 18.85 -0.52
CA LEU A 242 -4.22 17.89 -0.67
C LEU A 242 -3.32 18.20 -1.89
N ARG A 243 -3.77 19.12 -2.77
CA ARG A 243 -3.06 19.57 -3.98
C ARG A 243 -2.69 18.40 -4.92
N GLY A 244 -3.59 17.43 -5.07
CA GLY A 244 -3.36 16.26 -5.88
C GLY A 244 -4.64 15.55 -6.31
N VAL A 245 -4.51 14.67 -7.30
CA VAL A 245 -5.61 13.79 -7.70
C VAL A 245 -5.72 12.64 -6.71
N THR A 246 -6.94 12.19 -6.41
CA THR A 246 -7.21 11.17 -5.41
C THR A 246 -7.86 9.92 -6.01
N PHE A 247 -7.56 8.77 -5.43
CA PHE A 247 -8.23 7.49 -5.70
C PHE A 247 -8.01 6.56 -4.51
N GLY A 248 -9.11 6.10 -3.90
CA GLY A 248 -9.10 5.28 -2.69
C GLY A 248 -8.75 6.06 -1.42
N GLU A 249 -8.94 5.43 -0.28
CA GLU A 249 -8.85 6.04 1.04
C GLU A 249 -7.77 5.37 1.89
N ASN A 250 -6.95 6.19 2.53
CA ASN A 250 -6.01 5.74 3.55
C ASN A 250 -6.74 5.47 4.86
N ALA A 251 -6.41 4.36 5.51
CA ALA A 251 -7.04 3.96 6.74
C ALA A 251 -6.04 3.65 7.85
N VAL A 252 -6.50 3.79 9.08
CA VAL A 252 -5.79 3.38 10.30
C VAL A 252 -6.56 2.26 11.01
N ILE A 253 -5.83 1.43 11.77
CA ILE A 253 -6.42 0.32 12.55
C ILE A 253 -6.91 0.88 13.87
N VAL A 254 -8.21 0.72 14.15
CA VAL A 254 -8.82 1.11 15.42
C VAL A 254 -8.84 -0.06 16.39
N THR A 255 -9.30 -1.23 15.90
CA THR A 255 -9.33 -2.48 16.67
C THR A 255 -8.93 -3.67 15.80
N GLY A 256 -8.70 -4.82 16.42
CA GLY A 256 -8.52 -6.07 15.70
C GLY A 256 -7.08 -6.41 15.31
N THR A 257 -6.07 -5.76 15.91
CA THR A 257 -4.68 -6.23 15.80
C THR A 257 -4.61 -7.71 16.19
N THR A 258 -3.93 -8.52 15.39
CA THR A 258 -3.84 -9.99 15.45
C THR A 258 -5.06 -10.76 14.90
N ARG A 259 -6.10 -10.07 14.42
CA ARG A 259 -7.25 -10.67 13.72
C ARG A 259 -7.01 -10.71 12.21
N GLU A 260 -7.82 -11.49 11.52
CA GLU A 260 -7.76 -11.66 10.07
C GLU A 260 -8.97 -11.02 9.40
N ILE A 261 -8.76 -10.52 8.19
CA ILE A 261 -9.81 -10.18 7.23
C ILE A 261 -9.72 -11.21 6.11
N GLU A 262 -10.86 -11.77 5.72
CA GLU A 262 -10.94 -12.75 4.63
C GLU A 262 -11.61 -12.14 3.40
N ARG A 263 -11.20 -12.59 2.24
CA ARG A 263 -11.89 -12.32 0.98
C ARG A 263 -13.29 -12.92 1.01
N GLY A 264 -14.27 -12.17 0.53
CA GLY A 264 -15.68 -12.57 0.55
C GLY A 264 -16.42 -12.20 1.85
N VAL A 265 -15.72 -11.70 2.87
CA VAL A 265 -16.37 -11.27 4.11
C VAL A 265 -17.17 -9.98 3.88
N ALA A 266 -18.37 -9.92 4.46
CA ALA A 266 -19.15 -8.70 4.53
C ALA A 266 -18.57 -7.77 5.61
N CYS A 267 -18.58 -6.46 5.33
CA CYS A 267 -18.22 -5.44 6.30
C CYS A 267 -19.38 -4.45 6.50
N HIS A 268 -19.55 -4.01 7.74
CA HIS A 268 -20.40 -2.88 8.05
C HIS A 268 -19.66 -1.60 7.71
N VAL A 269 -20.35 -0.70 7.03
CA VAL A 269 -19.84 0.59 6.58
C VAL A 269 -20.60 1.67 7.31
N ASP A 270 -19.89 2.48 8.10
CA ASP A 270 -20.44 3.68 8.70
C ASP A 270 -19.91 4.89 7.95
N PHE A 271 -20.83 5.73 7.47
CA PHE A 271 -20.49 6.95 6.76
C PHE A 271 -20.35 8.11 7.73
N GLU A 272 -19.49 9.07 7.38
CA GLU A 272 -19.36 10.32 8.10
C GLU A 272 -20.74 10.98 8.31
N PRO A 273 -20.98 11.62 9.45
CA PRO A 273 -22.19 12.41 9.65
C PRO A 273 -22.28 13.48 8.54
N THR A 274 -23.40 13.51 7.83
CA THR A 274 -23.64 14.57 6.84
C THR A 274 -23.52 15.91 7.54
N GLN A 275 -22.45 16.64 7.30
CA GLN A 275 -22.36 18.04 7.75
C GLN A 275 -23.49 18.79 7.07
N THR A 276 -24.52 19.11 7.83
CA THR A 276 -25.53 20.07 7.41
C THR A 276 -24.77 21.40 7.21
N ARG A 277 -24.44 21.71 5.95
CA ARG A 277 -23.96 23.04 5.62
C ARG A 277 -25.08 24.01 6.04
N THR A 278 -24.93 24.62 7.19
CA THR A 278 -25.67 25.85 7.50
C THR A 278 -25.21 26.87 6.47
N SER A 279 -26.14 27.20 5.58
CA SER A 279 -26.06 28.23 4.55
C SER A 279 -25.78 29.60 5.15
#